data_ff98f83b70c8f8c7a8fe0465190667c1
#
_entry.id   ff98f83b70c8f8c7a8fe0465190667c1
#
_cell.length_a   1.000
_cell.length_b   1.000
_cell.length_c   1.000
_cell.angle_alpha   90.00
_cell.angle_beta   90.00
_cell.angle_gamma   90.00
#
_symmetry.space_group_name_H-M   'P 1'
#
loop_
_entity.id
_entity.type
_entity.pdbx_description
1 polymer ?
#
loop_
_entity_poly.entity_id
_entity_poly.type
_entity_poly.pdbx_seq_one_letter_code
_entity_poly.pdbx_strand_id
1 'polypeptide(L)'
;MVLLAAIVILGRLFYVQIVDDSYKARAASNIMRSYVEYPMRGEVLDRRGEYLIRSRICYDVMVVTRDIPKEGFDSVRLAAILNISMDKLRRELRRAGPRSYTPHLVVGYLSQEAKLIFDEGEFDGFFTRFRTAREYPRKV
;
A
#
# COMPACT_ATOMS: atom_id res chain seq x y z
N MET A 1 -21.57 12.77 47.00
CA MET A 1 -21.67 12.94 45.51
C MET A 1 -20.39 12.53 44.80
N VAL A 2 -19.20 13.02 45.18
CA VAL A 2 -17.92 12.71 44.52
C VAL A 2 -17.58 11.23 44.56
N LEU A 3 -17.77 10.55 45.70
CA LEU A 3 -17.50 9.11 45.85
C LEU A 3 -18.39 8.25 44.91
N LEU A 4 -19.66 8.63 44.76
CA LEU A 4 -20.62 7.93 43.91
C LEU A 4 -20.22 8.09 42.43
N ALA A 5 -19.82 9.28 42.02
CA ALA A 5 -19.30 9.53 40.68
C ALA A 5 -18.01 8.73 40.39
N ALA A 6 -17.09 8.66 41.37
CA ALA A 6 -15.87 7.87 41.24
C ALA A 6 -16.15 6.37 41.04
N ILE A 7 -17.09 5.81 41.78
CA ILE A 7 -17.48 4.38 41.63
C ILE A 7 -18.08 4.10 40.25
N VAL A 8 -18.91 5.00 39.72
CA VAL A 8 -19.51 4.85 38.38
C VAL A 8 -18.42 4.89 37.30
N ILE A 9 -17.46 5.82 37.41
CA ILE A 9 -16.34 5.94 36.45
C ILE A 9 -15.45 4.70 36.50
N LEU A 10 -15.10 4.23 37.68
CA LEU A 10 -14.28 3.01 37.85
C LEU A 10 -14.99 1.76 37.29
N GLY A 11 -16.30 1.62 37.54
CA GLY A 11 -17.10 0.53 36.96
C GLY A 11 -17.15 0.58 35.43
N ARG A 12 -17.26 1.79 34.87
CA ARG A 12 -17.25 1.96 33.42
C ARG A 12 -15.89 1.66 32.80
N LEU A 13 -14.82 2.10 33.45
CA LEU A 13 -13.45 1.78 33.02
C LEU A 13 -13.18 0.28 33.06
N PHE A 14 -13.60 -0.38 34.14
CA PHE A 14 -13.46 -1.84 34.28
C PHE A 14 -14.21 -2.57 33.15
N TYR A 15 -15.44 -2.17 32.87
CA TYR A 15 -16.23 -2.76 31.80
C TYR A 15 -15.54 -2.62 30.43
N VAL A 16 -15.09 -1.41 30.07
CA VAL A 16 -14.45 -1.16 28.76
C VAL A 16 -13.10 -1.84 28.63
N GLN A 17 -12.33 -1.99 29.72
CA GLN A 17 -10.99 -2.56 29.65
C GLN A 17 -10.97 -4.10 29.74
N ILE A 18 -11.93 -4.71 30.44
CA ILE A 18 -11.90 -6.14 30.74
C ILE A 18 -13.00 -6.92 30.05
N VAL A 19 -14.21 -6.36 29.96
CA VAL A 19 -15.39 -7.08 29.43
C VAL A 19 -15.56 -6.84 27.94
N ASP A 20 -15.26 -5.65 27.44
CA ASP A 20 -15.48 -5.29 26.04
C ASP A 20 -14.23 -5.55 25.17
N ASP A 21 -14.13 -6.75 24.61
CA ASP A 21 -13.06 -7.13 23.69
C ASP A 21 -13.18 -6.51 22.30
N SER A 22 -14.27 -5.80 22.00
CA SER A 22 -14.48 -5.17 20.69
C SER A 22 -13.41 -4.10 20.39
N TYR A 23 -12.95 -3.40 21.40
CA TYR A 23 -11.88 -2.42 21.28
C TYR A 23 -10.52 -3.04 21.01
N LYS A 24 -10.23 -4.20 21.61
CA LYS A 24 -8.98 -4.97 21.35
C LYS A 24 -8.96 -5.48 19.91
N ALA A 25 -10.08 -6.02 19.43
CA ALA A 25 -10.19 -6.50 18.05
C ALA A 25 -10.01 -5.36 17.03
N ARG A 26 -10.60 -4.18 17.28
CA ARG A 26 -10.43 -3.01 16.45
C ARG A 26 -9.00 -2.45 16.49
N ALA A 27 -8.37 -2.42 17.66
CA ALA A 27 -6.97 -2.02 17.81
C ALA A 27 -6.04 -3.00 17.06
N ALA A 28 -6.23 -4.29 17.21
CA ALA A 28 -5.44 -5.30 16.50
C ALA A 28 -5.60 -5.19 14.97
N SER A 29 -6.82 -5.01 14.47
CA SER A 29 -7.07 -4.84 13.03
C SER A 29 -6.50 -3.53 12.47
N ASN A 30 -6.36 -2.51 13.31
CA ASN A 30 -5.83 -1.21 12.90
C ASN A 30 -4.29 -1.16 12.91
N ILE A 31 -3.65 -2.01 13.73
CA ILE A 31 -2.18 -2.05 13.88
C ILE A 31 -1.57 -3.13 12.98
N MET A 32 -2.25 -4.25 12.74
CA MET A 32 -1.76 -5.34 11.89
C MET A 32 -1.95 -5.01 10.41
N ARG A 33 -1.01 -4.28 9.82
CA ARG A 33 -0.84 -4.26 8.36
C ARG A 33 -0.05 -5.52 7.99
N SER A 34 -0.73 -6.52 7.40
CA SER A 34 -0.04 -7.67 6.83
C SER A 34 0.81 -7.19 5.65
N TYR A 35 2.12 -7.23 5.83
CA TYR A 35 3.08 -6.86 4.79
C TYR A 35 3.57 -8.15 4.13
N VAL A 36 3.18 -8.39 2.89
CA VAL A 36 3.74 -9.50 2.11
C VAL A 36 5.03 -9.00 1.47
N GLU A 37 6.17 -9.41 2.02
CA GLU A 37 7.48 -9.16 1.43
C GLU A 37 7.81 -10.29 0.46
N TYR A 38 8.08 -9.93 -0.80
CA TYR A 38 8.50 -10.89 -1.81
C TYR A 38 10.02 -10.98 -1.82
N PRO A 39 10.61 -12.16 -1.49
CA PRO A 39 12.06 -12.32 -1.50
C PRO A 39 12.59 -12.17 -2.93
N MET A 40 13.81 -11.69 -3.03
CA MET A 40 14.54 -11.69 -4.30
C MET A 40 14.79 -13.14 -4.75
N ARG A 41 14.42 -13.42 -6.00
CA ARG A 41 14.66 -14.74 -6.58
C ARG A 41 16.06 -14.78 -7.19
N GLY A 42 16.71 -15.97 -7.13
CA GLY A 42 18.00 -16.19 -7.73
C GLY A 42 17.99 -16.03 -9.26
N GLU A 43 19.12 -15.68 -9.80
CA GLU A 43 19.37 -15.61 -11.25
C GLU A 43 19.66 -17.00 -11.79
N VAL A 44 19.33 -17.24 -13.06
CA VAL A 44 19.62 -18.50 -13.75
C VAL A 44 20.56 -18.20 -14.91
N LEU A 45 21.70 -18.85 -14.88
CA LEU A 45 22.75 -18.72 -15.88
C LEU A 45 22.83 -20.02 -16.74
N ASP A 46 23.24 -19.89 -17.97
CA ASP A 46 23.60 -21.06 -18.79
C ASP A 46 25.01 -21.59 -18.47
N ARG A 47 25.41 -22.67 -19.12
CA ARG A 47 26.77 -23.25 -18.97
C ARG A 47 27.91 -22.33 -19.40
N ARG A 48 27.61 -21.23 -20.11
CA ARG A 48 28.56 -20.23 -20.57
C ARG A 48 28.59 -18.99 -19.67
N GLY A 49 27.79 -18.97 -18.59
CA GLY A 49 27.66 -17.84 -17.68
C GLY A 49 26.77 -16.75 -18.20
N GLU A 50 25.96 -16.99 -19.23
CA GLU A 50 25.01 -15.99 -19.74
C GLU A 50 23.66 -16.09 -19.02
N TYR A 51 23.03 -14.94 -18.74
CA TYR A 51 21.77 -14.89 -18.05
C TYR A 51 20.61 -15.43 -18.89
N LEU A 52 19.99 -16.51 -18.43
CA LEU A 52 18.73 -17.02 -18.95
C LEU A 52 17.53 -16.32 -18.27
N ILE A 53 17.64 -16.11 -16.96
CA ILE A 53 16.64 -15.42 -16.16
C ILE A 53 17.37 -14.46 -15.22
N ARG A 54 16.98 -13.20 -15.25
CA ARG A 54 17.51 -12.15 -14.40
C ARG A 54 16.41 -11.57 -13.54
N SER A 55 16.74 -11.20 -12.31
CA SER A 55 15.84 -10.45 -11.43
C SER A 55 16.00 -8.96 -11.68
N ARG A 56 14.91 -8.29 -12.07
CA ARG A 56 14.84 -6.84 -12.24
C ARG A 56 14.07 -6.22 -11.09
N ILE A 57 14.63 -5.16 -10.54
CA ILE A 57 13.97 -4.32 -9.55
C ILE A 57 12.91 -3.47 -10.24
N CYS A 58 11.71 -3.49 -9.72
CA CYS A 58 10.61 -2.62 -10.14
C CYS A 58 9.78 -2.21 -8.93
N TYR A 59 8.89 -1.26 -9.14
CA TYR A 59 8.05 -0.70 -8.09
C TYR A 59 6.59 -0.78 -8.48
N ASP A 60 5.74 -1.14 -7.51
CA ASP A 60 4.30 -1.08 -7.63
C ASP A 60 3.80 0.20 -6.95
N VAL A 61 2.98 0.99 -7.63
CA VAL A 61 2.29 2.13 -7.02
C VAL A 61 1.02 1.64 -6.38
N MET A 62 0.92 1.88 -5.08
CA MET A 62 -0.21 1.51 -4.24
C MET A 62 -0.95 2.76 -3.79
N VAL A 63 -2.24 2.61 -3.51
CA VAL A 63 -3.08 3.67 -2.94
C VAL A 63 -3.78 3.18 -1.68
N VAL A 64 -3.82 4.01 -0.66
CA VAL A 64 -4.68 3.90 0.52
C VAL A 64 -5.69 5.03 0.42
N THR A 65 -6.91 4.73 -0.02
CA THR A 65 -7.91 5.76 -0.35
C THR A 65 -8.37 6.57 0.86
N ARG A 66 -8.17 6.08 2.06
CA ARG A 66 -8.40 6.82 3.30
C ARG A 66 -7.46 8.00 3.49
N ASP A 67 -6.21 7.81 3.10
CA ASP A 67 -5.13 8.78 3.32
C ASP A 67 -5.13 9.87 2.24
N ILE A 68 -5.99 9.75 1.22
CA ILE A 68 -6.21 10.81 0.22
C ILE A 68 -6.92 12.00 0.90
N PRO A 69 -6.39 13.23 0.77
CA PRO A 69 -7.01 14.43 1.30
C PRO A 69 -8.46 14.62 0.79
N LYS A 70 -9.32 15.26 1.60
CA LYS A 70 -10.71 15.54 1.18
C LYS A 70 -10.80 16.50 0.00
N GLU A 71 -9.80 17.34 -0.15
CA GLU A 71 -9.64 18.27 -1.27
C GLU A 71 -9.27 17.57 -2.57
N GLY A 72 -8.94 16.26 -2.48
CA GLY A 72 -8.50 15.46 -3.60
C GLY A 72 -7.00 15.58 -3.87
N PHE A 73 -6.59 15.11 -5.04
CA PHE A 73 -5.21 15.17 -5.53
C PHE A 73 -5.20 15.49 -7.02
N ASP A 74 -4.07 15.92 -7.55
CA ASP A 74 -3.93 16.18 -8.98
C ASP A 74 -3.88 14.86 -9.77
N SER A 75 -5.06 14.38 -10.13
CA SER A 75 -5.23 13.13 -10.85
C SER A 75 -4.68 13.17 -12.29
N VAL A 76 -4.65 14.35 -12.91
CA VAL A 76 -4.12 14.52 -14.28
C VAL A 76 -2.61 14.38 -14.26
N ARG A 77 -1.94 15.06 -13.32
CA ARG A 77 -0.51 14.98 -13.13
C ARG A 77 -0.08 13.56 -12.77
N LEU A 78 -0.81 12.91 -11.84
CA LEU A 78 -0.53 11.52 -11.46
C LEU A 78 -0.67 10.56 -12.65
N ALA A 79 -1.74 10.67 -13.43
CA ALA A 79 -1.96 9.82 -14.59
C ALA A 79 -0.86 9.99 -15.65
N ALA A 80 -0.41 11.22 -15.85
CA ALA A 80 0.70 11.53 -16.77
C ALA A 80 2.03 10.91 -16.30
N ILE A 81 2.38 11.05 -15.02
CA ILE A 81 3.61 10.47 -14.43
C ILE A 81 3.59 8.95 -14.53
N LEU A 82 2.45 8.33 -14.21
CA LEU A 82 2.30 6.87 -14.28
C LEU A 82 2.10 6.33 -15.69
N ASN A 83 2.02 7.22 -16.69
CA ASN A 83 1.74 6.87 -18.09
C ASN A 83 0.51 5.96 -18.26
N ILE A 84 -0.58 6.34 -17.60
CA ILE A 84 -1.86 5.62 -17.66
C ILE A 84 -3.00 6.55 -18.06
N SER A 85 -4.05 5.97 -18.64
CA SER A 85 -5.25 6.75 -18.94
C SER A 85 -6.02 7.12 -17.67
N MET A 86 -6.69 8.27 -17.67
CA MET A 86 -7.56 8.73 -16.58
C MET A 86 -8.65 7.70 -16.26
N ASP A 87 -9.18 7.00 -17.27
CA ASP A 87 -10.19 5.97 -17.05
C ASP A 87 -9.64 4.76 -16.30
N LYS A 88 -8.37 4.39 -16.55
CA LYS A 88 -7.69 3.33 -15.79
C LYS A 88 -7.51 3.76 -14.34
N LEU A 89 -7.00 4.97 -14.10
CA LEU A 89 -6.82 5.51 -12.74
C LEU A 89 -8.14 5.52 -11.97
N ARG A 90 -9.22 6.02 -12.57
CA ARG A 90 -10.55 6.05 -11.95
C ARG A 90 -11.10 4.64 -11.68
N ARG A 91 -10.85 3.66 -12.54
CA ARG A 91 -11.26 2.27 -12.30
C ARG A 91 -10.54 1.68 -11.08
N GLU A 92 -9.23 1.87 -10.99
CA GLU A 92 -8.45 1.33 -9.87
C GLU A 92 -8.82 2.00 -8.55
N LEU A 93 -9.07 3.31 -8.52
CA LEU A 93 -9.57 4.02 -7.35
C LEU A 93 -10.97 3.52 -6.92
N ARG A 94 -11.86 3.25 -7.87
CA ARG A 94 -13.17 2.64 -7.54
C ARG A 94 -13.04 1.23 -6.97
N ARG A 95 -12.09 0.43 -7.47
CA ARG A 95 -11.81 -0.93 -6.95
C ARG A 95 -11.21 -0.89 -5.55
N ALA A 96 -10.39 0.09 -5.26
CA ALA A 96 -9.83 0.31 -3.93
C ALA A 96 -10.92 0.58 -2.88
N GLY A 97 -12.08 1.09 -3.33
CA GLY A 97 -13.20 1.43 -2.46
C GLY A 97 -13.04 2.76 -1.72
N PRO A 98 -14.14 3.34 -1.22
CA PRO A 98 -14.10 4.60 -0.52
C PRO A 98 -13.47 4.42 0.87
N ARG A 99 -12.48 5.26 1.19
CA ARG A 99 -11.81 5.30 2.50
C ARG A 99 -11.33 3.95 3.02
N SER A 100 -10.78 3.11 2.14
CA SER A 100 -10.17 1.84 2.52
C SER A 100 -8.81 2.05 3.18
N TYR A 101 -8.53 1.27 4.22
CA TYR A 101 -7.21 1.16 4.85
C TYR A 101 -6.30 0.17 4.12
N THR A 102 -6.90 -0.70 3.29
CA THR A 102 -6.15 -1.73 2.58
C THR A 102 -5.46 -1.11 1.37
N PRO A 103 -4.14 -1.27 1.24
CA PRO A 103 -3.43 -0.82 0.06
C PRO A 103 -3.94 -1.52 -1.20
N HIS A 104 -4.26 -0.76 -2.24
CA HIS A 104 -4.69 -1.26 -3.53
C HIS A 104 -3.67 -0.92 -4.62
N LEU A 105 -3.40 -1.87 -5.51
CA LEU A 105 -2.47 -1.70 -6.62
C LEU A 105 -3.09 -0.81 -7.70
N VAL A 106 -2.42 0.29 -8.03
CA VAL A 106 -2.82 1.20 -9.12
C VAL A 106 -2.08 0.87 -10.41
N VAL A 107 -0.75 0.81 -10.30
CA VAL A 107 0.14 0.46 -11.42
C VAL A 107 1.29 -0.39 -10.90
N GLY A 108 1.59 -1.47 -11.62
CA GLY A 108 2.75 -2.31 -11.32
C GLY A 108 3.90 -2.08 -12.30
N TYR A 109 5.07 -2.56 -11.91
CA TYR A 109 6.28 -2.61 -12.74
C TYR A 109 6.83 -1.24 -13.16
N LEU A 110 6.75 -0.22 -12.30
CA LEU A 110 7.44 1.05 -12.55
C LEU A 110 8.95 0.83 -12.58
N SER A 111 9.62 1.54 -13.50
CA SER A 111 11.07 1.66 -13.50
C SER A 111 11.56 2.53 -12.35
N GLN A 112 12.85 2.49 -12.08
CA GLN A 112 13.46 3.32 -11.04
C GLN A 112 13.36 4.82 -11.37
N GLU A 113 13.49 5.19 -12.65
CA GLU A 113 13.35 6.57 -13.10
C GLU A 113 11.91 7.08 -12.89
N ALA A 114 10.91 6.27 -13.28
CA ALA A 114 9.50 6.63 -13.10
C ALA A 114 9.12 6.75 -11.62
N LYS A 115 9.75 5.93 -10.75
CA LYS A 115 9.59 6.05 -9.30
C LYS A 115 10.12 7.40 -8.78
N LEU A 116 11.29 7.85 -9.23
CA LEU A 116 11.85 9.14 -8.78
C LEU A 116 10.91 10.29 -9.13
N ILE A 117 10.42 10.33 -10.38
CA ILE A 117 9.46 11.35 -10.82
C ILE A 117 8.15 11.29 -10.01
N PHE A 118 7.71 10.08 -9.67
CA PHE A 118 6.52 9.89 -8.82
C PHE A 118 6.75 10.40 -7.39
N ASP A 119 7.90 10.10 -6.79
CA ASP A 119 8.23 10.53 -5.42
C ASP A 119 8.36 12.06 -5.32
N GLU A 120 8.86 12.74 -6.37
CA GLU A 120 8.91 14.21 -6.48
C GLU A 120 7.50 14.83 -6.56
N GLY A 121 6.51 14.05 -6.95
CA GLY A 121 5.12 14.52 -7.11
C GLY A 121 4.36 14.72 -5.81
N GLU A 122 4.82 14.15 -4.70
CA GLU A 122 4.22 14.23 -3.35
C GLU A 122 2.70 13.97 -3.34
N PHE A 123 2.28 12.78 -3.79
CA PHE A 123 0.87 12.41 -3.84
C PHE A 123 0.43 11.75 -2.53
N ASP A 124 -0.26 12.47 -1.67
CA ASP A 124 -0.81 11.95 -0.42
C ASP A 124 -1.76 10.77 -0.66
N GLY A 125 -1.58 9.72 0.14
CA GLY A 125 -2.35 8.47 0.03
C GLY A 125 -1.80 7.50 -1.01
N PHE A 126 -0.79 7.89 -1.81
CA PHE A 126 -0.11 7.01 -2.74
C PHE A 126 1.33 6.76 -2.28
N PHE A 127 1.81 5.54 -2.49
CA PHE A 127 3.19 5.17 -2.15
C PHE A 127 3.70 4.07 -3.09
N THR A 128 5.02 3.96 -3.15
CA THR A 128 5.66 2.92 -3.94
C THR A 128 6.01 1.71 -3.07
N ARG A 129 5.84 0.53 -3.63
CA ARG A 129 6.21 -0.75 -3.01
C ARG A 129 7.23 -1.46 -3.88
N PHE A 130 8.30 -1.87 -3.26
CA PHE A 130 9.33 -2.68 -3.90
C PHE A 130 8.78 -4.02 -4.38
N ARG A 131 9.18 -4.42 -5.58
CA ARG A 131 8.88 -5.70 -6.19
C ARG A 131 10.01 -6.19 -7.07
N THR A 132 10.21 -7.49 -7.15
CA THR A 132 11.13 -8.12 -8.11
C THR A 132 10.33 -8.73 -9.26
N ALA A 133 10.72 -8.43 -10.48
CA ALA A 133 10.19 -9.04 -11.70
C ALA A 133 11.25 -9.91 -12.36
N ARG A 134 10.82 -10.95 -13.07
CA ARG A 134 11.69 -11.76 -13.90
C ARG A 134 11.86 -11.11 -15.27
N GLU A 135 13.08 -10.95 -15.69
CA GLU A 135 13.45 -10.54 -17.03
C GLU A 135 14.08 -11.74 -17.76
N TYR A 136 13.68 -11.94 -18.99
CA TYR A 136 14.21 -12.97 -19.88
C TYR A 136 15.00 -12.26 -20.97
N PRO A 137 16.34 -12.09 -20.83
CA PRO A 137 17.16 -11.33 -21.77
C PRO A 137 17.15 -11.95 -23.17
N ARG A 138 17.05 -13.28 -23.23
CA ARG A 138 16.85 -14.01 -24.48
C ARG A 138 15.36 -14.27 -24.67
N LYS A 139 14.71 -13.49 -25.54
CA LYS A 139 13.42 -13.87 -26.11
C LYS A 139 13.70 -15.03 -27.07
N VAL A 140 13.28 -16.22 -26.68
CA VAL A 140 13.16 -17.37 -27.61
C VAL A 140 11.92 -17.17 -28.42
#